data_b4d042d92b0e4ef7742ed8f27257d4a7
#
_entry.id   b4d042d92b0e4ef7742ed8f27257d4a7
#
_cell.length_a   1.000
_cell.length_b   1.000
_cell.length_c   1.000
_cell.angle_alpha   90.00
_cell.angle_beta   90.00
_cell.angle_gamma   90.00
#
_symmetry.space_group_name_H-M   'P 1'
#
loop_
_entity.id
_entity.type
_entity.pdbx_description
1 polymer ?
#
loop_
_entity_poly.entity_id
_entity_poly.type
_entity_poly.pdbx_seq_one_letter_code
_entity_poly.pdbx_strand_id
1 'polypeptide(L)'
;MXQXFIKTNPMNPLIFKPIYKERVWGGQKLASRLGRTIPQNRPIGESWEIVDREADQSIVAEGPHQGKTLNELLKSHGKQIMGPSYQADAPFPILVKWLDCKETLSVQVHPPKEIASLLNGEPKTESWYILESEPKAQLYLGLIPHTRLSDFSEAVEQGRLEPLLAHTETQAGDSYLIESGTLHAIGGG
;
A
#
# COMPACT_ATOMS: atom_id res chain seq x y z
N MET A 1 -19.62 38.00 24.42
CA MET A 1 -19.46 36.53 24.52
C MET A 1 -18.13 36.09 23.86
N UNK A 2 -16.97 35.45 24.40
CA UNK A 2 -15.91 35.16 23.95
C UNK A 2 -15.96 33.98 23.59
N GLN A 3 -15.88 33.91 22.63
CA GLN A 3 -15.66 32.60 22.10
C GLN A 3 -14.30 32.08 22.51
N UNK A 4 -14.19 31.31 23.28
CA UNK A 4 -13.23 30.86 23.58
C UNK A 4 -12.66 30.23 22.66
N PHE A 5 -11.82 30.56 22.17
CA PHE A 5 -10.88 29.88 21.31
C PHE A 5 -10.21 28.79 22.13
N ILE A 6 -10.66 27.60 21.96
CA ILE A 6 -9.95 26.44 22.51
C ILE A 6 -8.61 26.40 21.78
N LYS A 7 -7.54 26.80 22.45
CA LYS A 7 -6.19 26.56 21.95
C LYS A 7 -5.96 25.05 21.95
N THR A 8 -6.25 24.40 20.84
CA THR A 8 -5.77 23.02 20.68
C THR A 8 -4.25 23.13 20.51
N ASN A 9 -3.51 22.65 21.46
CA ASN A 9 -2.06 22.47 21.29
C ASN A 9 -1.89 21.49 20.13
N PRO A 10 -1.31 21.92 19.01
CA PRO A 10 -1.14 21.02 17.88
C PRO A 10 -0.22 19.87 18.29
N MET A 11 -0.60 18.66 17.92
CA MET A 11 0.24 17.49 18.13
C MET A 11 1.47 17.62 17.22
N ASN A 12 2.64 17.31 17.74
CA ASN A 12 3.85 17.25 16.92
C ASN A 12 3.69 16.19 15.83
N PRO A 13 4.28 16.40 14.66
CA PRO A 13 4.26 15.38 13.62
C PRO A 13 4.72 14.03 14.14
N LEU A 14 4.02 12.97 13.76
CA LEU A 14 4.36 11.61 14.17
C LEU A 14 5.29 11.00 13.12
N ILE A 15 6.41 10.46 13.57
CA ILE A 15 7.37 9.76 12.71
C ILE A 15 7.36 8.30 13.15
N PHE A 16 7.13 7.39 12.22
CA PHE A 16 7.01 5.97 12.54
C PHE A 16 8.23 5.18 12.09
N LYS A 17 8.49 4.09 12.80
CA LYS A 17 9.50 3.10 12.38
C LYS A 17 8.94 2.33 11.20
N PRO A 18 9.67 2.25 10.08
CA PRO A 18 9.19 1.45 8.95
C PRO A 18 9.19 -0.04 9.29
N ILE A 19 8.23 -0.77 8.72
CA ILE A 19 8.17 -2.24 8.86
C ILE A 19 8.59 -2.83 7.52
N TYR A 20 9.71 -3.53 7.50
CA TYR A 20 10.23 -4.12 6.27
C TYR A 20 9.66 -5.52 6.07
N LYS A 21 9.24 -5.79 4.83
CA LYS A 21 8.69 -7.11 4.45
C LYS A 21 9.59 -7.74 3.38
N GLU A 22 10.09 -8.90 3.70
CA GLU A 22 10.83 -9.71 2.74
C GLU A 22 9.85 -10.26 1.71
N ARG A 23 10.22 -10.14 0.43
CA ARG A 23 9.42 -10.62 -0.70
C ARG A 23 10.37 -11.20 -1.73
N VAL A 24 10.03 -12.36 -2.30
CA VAL A 24 10.88 -13.01 -3.30
C VAL A 24 11.22 -12.09 -4.47
N TRP A 25 10.31 -11.17 -4.81
CA TRP A 25 10.48 -10.20 -5.89
C TRP A 25 11.21 -8.92 -5.48
N GLY A 26 11.57 -8.79 -4.21
CA GLY A 26 12.18 -7.58 -3.65
C GLY A 26 13.65 -7.40 -4.03
N GLY A 27 14.15 -6.21 -3.77
CA GLY A 27 15.52 -5.84 -4.07
C GLY A 27 16.25 -5.19 -2.90
N GLN A 28 17.13 -4.25 -3.22
CA GLN A 28 17.92 -3.49 -2.25
C GLN A 28 17.81 -1.97 -2.50
N LYS A 29 16.84 -1.54 -3.32
CA LYS A 29 16.68 -0.11 -3.64
C LYS A 29 16.22 0.71 -2.43
N LEU A 30 15.52 0.09 -1.48
CA LEU A 30 15.17 0.77 -0.22
C LEU A 30 16.43 1.30 0.48
N ALA A 31 17.52 0.53 0.46
CA ALA A 31 18.79 1.00 1.01
C ALA A 31 19.48 1.97 0.06
N SER A 32 19.70 1.57 -1.19
CA SER A 32 20.54 2.35 -2.12
C SER A 32 19.91 3.66 -2.58
N ARG A 33 18.58 3.76 -2.63
CA ARG A 33 17.87 4.96 -3.09
C ARG A 33 17.27 5.78 -1.97
N LEU A 34 16.76 5.13 -0.91
CA LEU A 34 16.09 5.82 0.19
C LEU A 34 16.91 5.86 1.47
N GLY A 35 18.13 5.32 1.45
CA GLY A 35 19.02 5.34 2.61
C GLY A 35 18.52 4.52 3.80
N ARG A 36 17.65 3.54 3.56
CA ARG A 36 17.09 2.74 4.64
C ARG A 36 18.09 1.66 5.10
N THR A 37 18.11 1.41 6.40
CA THR A 37 18.91 0.33 6.96
C THR A 37 18.09 -0.96 6.89
N ILE A 38 18.41 -1.81 5.92
CA ILE A 38 17.71 -3.09 5.71
C ILE A 38 18.74 -4.23 5.70
N PRO A 39 18.31 -5.48 5.97
CA PRO A 39 19.21 -6.62 5.92
C PRO A 39 19.87 -6.76 4.54
N GLN A 40 21.20 -6.89 4.54
CA GLN A 40 21.95 -7.09 3.29
C GLN A 40 21.70 -8.50 2.76
N ASN A 41 21.68 -8.63 1.45
CA ASN A 41 21.53 -9.93 0.78
C ASN A 41 20.19 -10.63 1.03
N ARG A 42 19.17 -9.87 1.48
CA ARG A 42 17.80 -10.37 1.59
C ARG A 42 16.89 -9.54 0.70
N PRO A 43 15.94 -10.18 -0.01
CA PRO A 43 15.07 -9.44 -0.93
C PRO A 43 13.96 -8.71 -0.15
N ILE A 44 14.18 -7.43 0.10
CA ILE A 44 13.18 -6.61 0.81
C ILE A 44 12.31 -5.91 -0.23
N GLY A 45 11.07 -6.35 -0.35
CA GLY A 45 10.15 -5.83 -1.36
C GLY A 45 9.30 -4.66 -0.89
N GLU A 46 9.05 -4.56 0.42
CA GLU A 46 8.17 -3.52 0.93
C GLU A 46 8.72 -2.86 2.19
N SER A 47 8.45 -1.56 2.32
CA SER A 47 8.64 -0.82 3.56
C SER A 47 7.30 -0.17 3.90
N TRP A 48 6.63 -0.68 4.93
CA TRP A 48 5.34 -0.14 5.36
C TRP A 48 5.61 1.07 6.27
N GLU A 49 5.19 2.23 5.81
CA GLU A 49 5.48 3.51 6.47
C GLU A 49 4.39 3.91 7.46
N ILE A 50 3.12 3.65 7.11
CA ILE A 50 1.97 3.89 8.00
C ILE A 50 1.03 2.71 7.87
N VAL A 51 0.74 2.06 9.00
CA VAL A 51 -0.19 0.91 9.03
C VAL A 51 -0.86 0.80 10.39
N ASP A 52 -2.16 0.48 10.36
CA ASP A 52 -2.95 0.20 11.55
C ASP A 52 -3.76 -1.07 11.27
N ARG A 53 -3.11 -2.22 11.41
CA ARG A 53 -3.74 -3.53 11.22
C ARG A 53 -3.44 -4.42 12.43
N GLU A 54 -4.31 -5.39 12.67
CA GLU A 54 -4.19 -6.26 13.86
C GLU A 54 -2.79 -6.83 14.04
N ALA A 55 -2.20 -7.35 12.96
CA ALA A 55 -0.89 -8.01 13.03
C ALA A 55 0.30 -7.07 12.85
N ASP A 56 0.08 -5.89 12.26
CA ASP A 56 1.14 -4.93 11.96
C ASP A 56 0.69 -3.54 12.39
N GLN A 57 1.47 -2.91 13.27
CA GLN A 57 1.16 -1.59 13.81
C GLN A 57 2.36 -0.66 13.63
N SER A 58 2.10 0.53 13.11
CA SER A 58 3.11 1.59 13.09
C SER A 58 3.42 2.01 14.53
N ILE A 59 4.71 2.03 14.86
CA ILE A 59 5.20 2.42 16.18
C ILE A 59 5.95 3.74 16.04
N VAL A 60 5.63 4.70 16.89
CA VAL A 60 6.27 6.02 16.87
C VAL A 60 7.76 5.87 17.15
N ALA A 61 8.60 6.42 16.26
CA ALA A 61 10.06 6.30 16.33
C ALA A 61 10.70 7.22 17.34
N GLU A 62 10.15 8.43 17.54
CA GLU A 62 10.76 9.44 18.39
C GLU A 62 9.72 10.43 18.90
N GLY A 63 10.15 11.30 19.83
CA GLY A 63 9.31 12.36 20.39
C GLY A 63 8.48 11.91 21.59
N PRO A 64 7.52 12.75 22.03
CA PRO A 64 6.78 12.50 23.28
C PRO A 64 5.96 11.20 23.27
N HIS A 65 5.64 10.69 22.10
CA HIS A 65 4.83 9.46 21.97
C HIS A 65 5.67 8.25 21.54
N GLN A 66 7.00 8.35 21.63
CA GLN A 66 7.90 7.27 21.22
C GLN A 66 7.48 5.93 21.83
N GLY A 67 7.43 4.89 20.99
CA GLY A 67 7.09 3.54 21.42
C GLY A 67 5.61 3.20 21.39
N LYS A 68 4.74 4.21 21.26
CA LYS A 68 3.29 3.95 21.16
C LYS A 68 2.91 3.54 19.74
N THR A 69 1.90 2.70 19.63
CA THR A 69 1.37 2.33 18.32
C THR A 69 0.41 3.39 17.79
N LEU A 70 0.23 3.42 16.48
CA LEU A 70 -0.76 4.31 15.86
C LEU A 70 -2.15 4.03 16.44
N ASN A 71 -2.52 2.77 16.62
CA ASN A 71 -3.82 2.40 17.20
C ASN A 71 -4.02 3.00 18.60
N GLU A 72 -3.01 2.89 19.47
CA GLU A 72 -3.08 3.49 20.81
C GLU A 72 -3.26 5.02 20.73
N LEU A 73 -2.58 5.66 19.81
CA LEU A 73 -2.68 7.13 19.64
C LEU A 73 -4.03 7.53 19.07
N LEU A 74 -4.60 6.74 18.17
CA LEU A 74 -5.94 7.03 17.64
C LEU A 74 -7.00 6.95 18.75
N LYS A 75 -6.87 5.99 19.65
CA LYS A 75 -7.79 5.85 20.81
C LYS A 75 -7.69 7.04 21.76
N SER A 76 -6.49 7.52 22.01
CA SER A 76 -6.26 8.58 23.01
C SER A 76 -6.26 10.01 22.41
N HIS A 77 -5.83 10.17 21.15
CA HIS A 77 -5.63 11.46 20.49
C HIS A 77 -6.26 11.51 19.10
N GLY A 78 -7.22 10.63 18.81
CA GLY A 78 -7.77 10.47 17.45
C GLY A 78 -8.24 11.78 16.82
N LYS A 79 -8.96 12.62 17.57
CA LYS A 79 -9.46 13.89 17.02
C LYS A 79 -8.33 14.88 16.71
N GLN A 80 -7.22 14.83 17.45
CA GLN A 80 -6.07 15.69 17.17
C GLN A 80 -5.32 15.22 15.91
N ILE A 81 -5.29 13.92 15.67
CA ILE A 81 -4.60 13.31 14.52
C ILE A 81 -5.46 13.37 13.26
N MET A 82 -6.73 12.98 13.38
CA MET A 82 -7.62 12.77 12.22
C MET A 82 -8.63 13.89 11.99
N GLY A 83 -8.73 14.83 12.93
CA GLY A 83 -9.72 15.90 12.83
C GLY A 83 -10.95 15.69 13.71
N PRO A 84 -11.76 16.74 13.90
CA PRO A 84 -12.84 16.70 14.89
C PRO A 84 -13.96 15.69 14.62
N SER A 85 -14.14 15.30 13.37
CA SER A 85 -15.18 14.33 12.98
C SER A 85 -14.76 12.88 13.15
N TYR A 86 -13.51 12.63 13.58
CA TYR A 86 -13.01 11.26 13.73
C TYR A 86 -13.83 10.49 14.77
N GLN A 87 -14.25 9.28 14.39
CA GLN A 87 -14.96 8.37 15.27
C GLN A 87 -13.95 7.52 16.03
N ALA A 88 -14.00 7.58 17.36
CA ALA A 88 -13.17 6.73 18.19
C ALA A 88 -13.38 5.26 17.77
N ASP A 89 -12.38 4.46 17.79
CA ASP A 89 -12.40 3.05 17.39
C ASP A 89 -12.33 2.78 15.88
N ALA A 90 -12.39 3.81 15.02
CA ALA A 90 -12.13 3.60 13.60
C ALA A 90 -10.61 3.40 13.39
N PRO A 91 -10.19 2.42 12.60
CA PRO A 91 -8.76 2.25 12.29
C PRO A 91 -8.28 3.36 11.36
N PHE A 92 -6.95 3.54 11.28
CA PHE A 92 -6.37 4.46 10.31
C PHE A 92 -6.73 3.94 8.90
N PRO A 93 -7.28 4.80 8.04
CA PRO A 93 -7.95 4.31 6.82
C PRO A 93 -7.04 3.90 5.68
N ILE A 94 -5.74 4.20 5.73
CA ILE A 94 -4.84 3.87 4.62
C ILE A 94 -3.59 3.16 5.11
N LEU A 95 -3.00 2.38 4.20
CA LEU A 95 -1.68 1.78 4.35
C LEU A 95 -0.77 2.49 3.37
N VAL A 96 0.32 3.06 3.86
CA VAL A 96 1.32 3.73 3.02
C VAL A 96 2.57 2.88 2.99
N LYS A 97 3.07 2.58 1.78
CA LYS A 97 4.29 1.77 1.67
C LYS A 97 5.13 2.12 0.45
N TRP A 98 6.42 1.87 0.56
CA TRP A 98 7.33 1.82 -0.59
C TRP A 98 7.40 0.40 -1.08
N LEU A 99 7.48 0.24 -2.40
CA LEU A 99 7.69 -1.05 -3.04
C LEU A 99 9.01 -1.00 -3.81
N ASP A 100 9.81 -2.05 -3.67
CA ASP A 100 11.04 -2.25 -4.46
C ASP A 100 10.83 -3.52 -5.28
N CYS A 101 10.36 -3.33 -6.51
CA CYS A 101 9.93 -4.41 -7.40
C CYS A 101 11.06 -4.82 -8.34
N LYS A 102 12.06 -5.51 -7.81
CA LYS A 102 13.17 -6.02 -8.61
C LYS A 102 12.69 -7.04 -9.64
N GLU A 103 11.75 -7.89 -9.24
CA GLU A 103 11.14 -8.89 -10.11
C GLU A 103 9.63 -8.62 -10.21
N THR A 104 8.97 -9.24 -11.17
CA THR A 104 7.52 -9.08 -11.36
C THR A 104 6.74 -9.67 -10.19
N LEU A 105 5.78 -8.91 -9.66
CA LEU A 105 4.88 -9.37 -8.61
C LEU A 105 3.80 -10.30 -9.18
N SER A 106 3.24 -11.14 -8.32
CA SER A 106 2.09 -11.98 -8.69
C SER A 106 0.89 -11.12 -9.07
N VAL A 107 0.07 -11.64 -9.97
CA VAL A 107 -1.19 -10.99 -10.35
C VAL A 107 -2.15 -11.03 -9.18
N GLN A 108 -2.78 -9.91 -8.88
CA GLN A 108 -3.69 -9.75 -7.75
C GLN A 108 -5.00 -9.10 -8.20
N VAL A 109 -6.05 -9.36 -7.43
CA VAL A 109 -7.31 -8.63 -7.53
C VAL A 109 -7.91 -8.55 -6.13
N HIS A 110 -8.34 -7.36 -5.74
CA HIS A 110 -9.03 -7.16 -4.47
C HIS A 110 -10.53 -7.07 -4.76
N PRO A 111 -11.37 -7.78 -4.02
CA PRO A 111 -12.79 -7.83 -4.36
C PRO A 111 -13.46 -6.46 -4.25
N PRO A 112 -14.40 -6.14 -5.15
CA PRO A 112 -15.23 -4.95 -4.98
C PRO A 112 -15.99 -5.01 -3.65
N LYS A 113 -16.30 -3.85 -3.10
CA LYS A 113 -16.94 -3.72 -1.80
C LYS A 113 -18.24 -4.55 -1.69
N GLU A 114 -18.98 -4.60 -2.79
CA GLU A 114 -20.30 -5.26 -2.84
C GLU A 114 -20.23 -6.77 -2.62
N ILE A 115 -19.10 -7.40 -2.95
CA ILE A 115 -18.96 -8.85 -2.82
C ILE A 115 -17.83 -9.26 -1.87
N ALA A 116 -17.11 -8.29 -1.31
CA ALA A 116 -15.94 -8.59 -0.48
C ALA A 116 -16.28 -9.51 0.70
N SER A 117 -17.40 -9.26 1.40
CA SER A 117 -17.81 -10.09 2.52
C SER A 117 -18.14 -11.53 2.12
N LEU A 118 -18.69 -11.71 0.91
CA LEU A 118 -19.03 -13.05 0.40
C LEU A 118 -17.77 -13.88 0.12
N LEU A 119 -16.67 -13.20 -0.17
CA LEU A 119 -15.40 -13.84 -0.53
C LEU A 119 -14.42 -13.88 0.66
N ASN A 120 -14.86 -13.45 1.84
CA ASN A 120 -14.00 -13.27 3.02
C ASN A 120 -12.78 -12.42 2.66
N GLY A 121 -12.99 -11.43 1.78
CA GLY A 121 -11.95 -10.54 1.29
C GLY A 121 -12.14 -9.12 1.78
N GLU A 122 -11.14 -8.30 1.53
CA GLU A 122 -11.17 -6.88 1.87
C GLU A 122 -11.11 -6.06 0.58
N PRO A 123 -12.04 -5.12 0.37
CA PRO A 123 -11.91 -4.23 -0.77
C PRO A 123 -10.69 -3.33 -0.57
N LYS A 124 -9.95 -3.09 -1.64
CA LYS A 124 -8.73 -2.30 -1.54
C LYS A 124 -8.47 -1.56 -2.84
N THR A 125 -8.82 -0.27 -2.85
CA THR A 125 -8.42 0.64 -3.93
C THR A 125 -7.03 1.15 -3.61
N GLU A 126 -6.16 1.15 -4.61
CA GLU A 126 -4.76 1.56 -4.43
C GLU A 126 -4.44 2.76 -5.30
N SER A 127 -3.58 3.61 -4.79
CA SER A 127 -3.01 4.72 -5.56
C SER A 127 -1.50 4.51 -5.60
N TRP A 128 -0.96 4.41 -6.81
CA TRP A 128 0.48 4.20 -7.00
C TRP A 128 1.11 5.47 -7.58
N TYR A 129 2.29 5.78 -7.10
CA TYR A 129 3.16 6.81 -7.67
C TYR A 129 4.50 6.15 -7.98
N ILE A 130 4.97 6.32 -9.20
CA ILE A 130 6.21 5.70 -9.66
C ILE A 130 7.37 6.64 -9.34
N LEU A 131 8.16 6.29 -8.35
CA LEU A 131 9.32 7.10 -7.97
C LEU A 131 10.48 6.91 -8.96
N GLU A 132 10.66 5.68 -9.41
CA GLU A 132 11.77 5.30 -10.27
C GLU A 132 11.35 4.12 -11.15
N SER A 133 11.84 4.06 -12.37
CA SER A 133 11.47 3.01 -13.31
C SER A 133 12.66 2.72 -14.23
N GLU A 134 12.97 1.46 -14.43
CA GLU A 134 13.97 1.07 -15.42
C GLU A 134 13.36 1.12 -16.82
N PRO A 135 14.20 1.23 -17.86
CA PRO A 135 13.67 1.26 -19.25
C PRO A 135 12.80 0.04 -19.53
N LYS A 136 11.61 0.28 -20.09
CA LYS A 136 10.63 -0.75 -20.47
C LYS A 136 9.98 -1.48 -19.28
N ALA A 137 10.13 -0.97 -18.05
CA ALA A 137 9.37 -1.50 -16.94
C ALA A 137 7.87 -1.33 -17.20
N GLN A 138 7.07 -2.30 -16.79
CA GLN A 138 5.65 -2.37 -17.13
C GLN A 138 4.77 -2.57 -15.92
N LEU A 139 3.55 -2.08 -16.02
CA LEU A 139 2.46 -2.40 -15.10
C LEU A 139 1.42 -3.20 -15.87
N TYR A 140 0.74 -4.11 -15.19
CA TYR A 140 -0.36 -4.89 -15.73
C TYR A 140 -1.63 -4.40 -15.06
N LEU A 141 -2.57 -3.86 -15.85
CA LEU A 141 -3.77 -3.19 -15.33
C LEU A 141 -5.00 -3.63 -16.12
N GLY A 142 -5.70 -4.63 -15.61
CA GLY A 142 -6.90 -5.18 -16.24
C GLY A 142 -6.61 -6.21 -17.32
N LEU A 143 -7.63 -6.53 -18.08
CA LEU A 143 -7.56 -7.52 -19.18
C LEU A 143 -7.52 -6.81 -20.53
N ILE A 144 -6.93 -7.46 -21.51
CA ILE A 144 -6.98 -6.96 -22.90
C ILE A 144 -8.44 -6.90 -23.37
N PRO A 145 -8.77 -5.95 -24.28
CA PRO A 145 -10.14 -5.81 -24.77
C PRO A 145 -10.68 -7.12 -25.36
N HIS A 146 -11.98 -7.33 -25.15
CA HIS A 146 -12.72 -8.47 -25.70
C HIS A 146 -12.33 -9.83 -25.10
N THR A 147 -11.57 -9.89 -24.00
CA THR A 147 -11.33 -11.14 -23.29
C THR A 147 -12.67 -11.72 -22.81
N ARG A 148 -12.98 -12.95 -23.23
CA ARG A 148 -14.21 -13.63 -22.81
C ARG A 148 -13.98 -14.29 -21.45
N LEU A 149 -15.07 -14.45 -20.68
CA LEU A 149 -15.00 -15.11 -19.38
C LEU A 149 -14.42 -16.53 -19.50
N SER A 150 -14.79 -17.26 -20.58
CA SER A 150 -14.23 -18.59 -20.82
C SER A 150 -12.71 -18.59 -20.99
N ASP A 151 -12.20 -17.61 -21.76
CA ASP A 151 -10.75 -17.50 -21.99
C ASP A 151 -10.02 -17.19 -20.68
N PHE A 152 -10.61 -16.31 -19.88
CA PHE A 152 -10.06 -15.95 -18.57
C PHE A 152 -10.05 -17.16 -17.64
N SER A 153 -11.17 -17.89 -17.53
CA SER A 153 -11.28 -19.06 -16.65
C SER A 153 -10.26 -20.13 -17.05
N GLU A 154 -10.15 -20.41 -18.34
CA GLU A 154 -9.19 -21.38 -18.85
C GLU A 154 -7.74 -20.96 -18.53
N ALA A 155 -7.43 -19.68 -18.75
CA ALA A 155 -6.09 -19.14 -18.47
C ALA A 155 -5.73 -19.26 -16.98
N VAL A 156 -6.69 -18.97 -16.09
CA VAL A 156 -6.49 -19.13 -14.65
C VAL A 156 -6.21 -20.60 -14.30
N GLU A 157 -7.03 -21.52 -14.81
CA GLU A 157 -6.88 -22.96 -14.55
C GLU A 157 -5.52 -23.48 -15.03
N GLN A 158 -5.04 -22.95 -16.15
CA GLN A 158 -3.77 -23.37 -16.75
C GLN A 158 -2.55 -22.61 -16.19
N GLY A 159 -2.78 -21.62 -15.32
CA GLY A 159 -1.69 -20.79 -14.79
C GLY A 159 -1.03 -19.92 -15.87
N ARG A 160 -1.76 -19.55 -16.91
CA ARG A 160 -1.25 -18.77 -18.05
C ARG A 160 -2.07 -17.51 -18.27
N LEU A 161 -2.20 -16.71 -17.23
CA LEU A 161 -3.01 -15.48 -17.27
C LEU A 161 -2.31 -14.32 -17.97
N GLU A 162 -0.97 -14.28 -17.93
CA GLU A 162 -0.19 -13.13 -18.41
C GLU A 162 -0.58 -12.65 -19.82
N PRO A 163 -0.76 -13.52 -20.83
CA PRO A 163 -1.12 -13.05 -22.18
C PRO A 163 -2.46 -12.32 -22.26
N LEU A 164 -3.33 -12.49 -21.28
CA LEU A 164 -4.62 -11.79 -21.24
C LEU A 164 -4.58 -10.49 -20.47
N LEU A 165 -3.45 -10.15 -19.83
CA LEU A 165 -3.33 -8.91 -19.05
C LEU A 165 -3.00 -7.74 -19.96
N ALA A 166 -3.73 -6.64 -19.80
CA ALA A 166 -3.36 -5.38 -20.44
C ALA A 166 -2.14 -4.82 -19.71
N HIS A 167 -1.17 -4.33 -20.45
CA HIS A 167 0.04 -3.79 -19.84
C HIS A 167 0.38 -2.41 -20.41
N THR A 168 1.11 -1.63 -19.65
CA THR A 168 1.58 -0.31 -20.04
C THR A 168 3.02 -0.11 -19.54
N GLU A 169 3.85 0.51 -20.37
CA GLU A 169 5.17 0.95 -19.89
C GLU A 169 4.95 2.10 -18.92
N THR A 170 5.79 2.20 -17.91
CA THR A 170 5.69 3.23 -16.90
C THR A 170 7.04 3.96 -16.74
N GLN A 171 6.96 5.18 -16.25
CA GLN A 171 8.15 6.00 -16.03
C GLN A 171 8.02 6.78 -14.72
N ALA A 172 9.14 7.25 -14.21
CA ALA A 172 9.14 8.05 -12.98
C ALA A 172 8.20 9.26 -13.13
N GLY A 173 7.39 9.50 -12.12
CA GLY A 173 6.41 10.58 -12.12
C GLY A 173 4.99 10.13 -12.48
N ASP A 174 4.83 8.95 -13.04
CA ASP A 174 3.50 8.42 -13.37
C ASP A 174 2.71 8.12 -12.11
N SER A 175 1.39 8.26 -12.19
CA SER A 175 0.46 7.92 -11.09
C SER A 175 -0.69 7.09 -11.64
N TYR A 176 -1.12 6.11 -10.86
CA TYR A 176 -2.19 5.19 -11.25
C TYR A 176 -3.17 5.00 -10.10
N LEU A 177 -4.46 5.00 -10.41
CA LEU A 177 -5.50 4.63 -9.44
C LEU A 177 -6.02 3.25 -9.85
N ILE A 178 -5.90 2.30 -8.96
CA ILE A 178 -6.31 0.90 -9.18
C ILE A 178 -7.52 0.64 -8.30
N GLU A 179 -8.71 0.67 -8.89
CA GLU A 179 -9.93 0.43 -8.13
C GLU A 179 -10.07 -1.05 -7.77
N SER A 180 -10.71 -1.31 -6.61
CA SER A 180 -11.07 -2.68 -6.22
C SER A 180 -11.80 -3.36 -7.38
N GLY A 181 -11.47 -4.62 -7.64
CA GLY A 181 -12.02 -5.38 -8.77
C GLY A 181 -11.14 -5.37 -10.01
N THR A 182 -10.10 -4.55 -10.03
CA THR A 182 -9.17 -4.50 -11.17
C THR A 182 -8.04 -5.52 -10.97
N LEU A 183 -7.87 -6.44 -11.92
CA LEU A 183 -6.69 -7.30 -11.97
C LEU A 183 -5.45 -6.43 -12.16
N HIS A 184 -4.41 -6.68 -11.40
CA HIS A 184 -3.20 -5.86 -11.50
C HIS A 184 -1.95 -6.62 -11.08
N ALA A 185 -0.83 -6.20 -11.63
CA ALA A 185 0.50 -6.65 -11.20
C ALA A 185 1.51 -5.56 -11.54
N ILE A 186 2.63 -5.59 -10.85
CA ILE A 186 3.75 -4.67 -11.10
C ILE A 186 4.87 -5.51 -11.71
N GLY A 187 5.34 -5.12 -12.88
CA GLY A 187 6.48 -5.76 -13.52
C GLY A 187 7.78 -5.38 -12.82
N GLY A 188 8.83 -6.16 -13.06
CA GLY A 188 10.14 -5.89 -12.49
C GLY A 188 10.76 -4.60 -13.06
N GLY A 189 11.55 -3.93 -12.23
CA GLY A 189 12.24 -2.69 -12.62
C GLY A 189 11.60 -1.43 -12.14
#